data_a7b995601f09158bd1a8910b32b679d1
#
_entry.id   a7b995601f09158bd1a8910b32b679d1
#
_cell.length_a   1.000
_cell.length_b   1.000
_cell.length_c   1.000
_cell.angle_alpha   90.00
_cell.angle_beta   90.00
_cell.angle_gamma   90.00
#
_symmetry.space_group_name_H-M   'P 1'
#
loop_
_entity.id
_entity.type
_entity.pdbx_description
1 polymer ?
#
loop_
_entity_poly.entity_id
_entity_poly.type
_entity_poly.pdbx_seq_one_letter_code
_entity_poly.pdbx_strand_id
1 'polypeptide(L)'
;VFQYGPLDQGWWPDGLYTAPTDEALKYDIVKTKDLGFNMIRKHVKVEPARWYMHCDQLGMIVWQDMPSGDRSPEWQMRQYFTGVERLRSPESEANYRKEWKEVIDYLYSYPSVGVWVPFNEAWGQFKTQEITEWTKQYDPSRLVNPASGGNHYPVGDILDLHQYPAPVLY
;
A
#
# COMPACT_ATOMS: atom_id res chain seq x y z
N VAL A 1 8.32 -17.17 -0.77
CA VAL A 1 8.95 -16.40 -1.87
C VAL A 1 9.57 -15.15 -1.29
N PHE A 2 10.85 -14.89 -1.57
CA PHE A 2 11.48 -13.63 -1.22
C PHE A 2 10.91 -12.53 -2.14
N GLN A 3 10.28 -11.51 -1.54
CA GLN A 3 9.69 -10.40 -2.27
C GLN A 3 10.69 -9.25 -2.30
N TYR A 4 11.10 -8.87 -3.51
CA TYR A 4 12.09 -7.83 -3.75
C TYR A 4 11.62 -6.91 -4.87
N GLY A 5 11.46 -5.62 -4.57
CA GLY A 5 10.92 -4.68 -5.54
C GLY A 5 10.92 -3.23 -5.10
N PRO A 6 10.67 -2.32 -6.04
CA PRO A 6 10.63 -0.89 -5.80
C PRO A 6 9.27 -0.44 -5.26
N LEU A 7 9.27 0.79 -4.76
CA LEU A 7 8.10 1.60 -4.56
C LEU A 7 7.76 2.31 -5.88
N ASP A 8 6.46 2.35 -6.24
CA ASP A 8 5.95 2.99 -7.45
C ASP A 8 4.78 3.91 -7.11
N GLN A 9 4.92 5.20 -7.43
CA GLN A 9 3.90 6.22 -7.22
C GLN A 9 3.12 6.56 -8.49
N GLY A 10 3.56 6.12 -9.65
CA GLY A 10 2.85 6.24 -10.92
C GLY A 10 2.60 7.68 -11.37
N TRP A 11 3.60 8.56 -11.26
CA TRP A 11 3.54 9.92 -11.77
C TRP A 11 4.19 10.03 -13.14
N TRP A 12 3.58 10.81 -14.02
CA TRP A 12 3.96 10.95 -15.41
C TRP A 12 4.18 12.42 -15.80
N PRO A 13 5.26 12.75 -16.55
CA PRO A 13 5.54 14.14 -16.94
C PRO A 13 4.44 14.80 -17.78
N ASP A 14 3.78 14.02 -18.63
CA ASP A 14 2.75 14.43 -19.58
C ASP A 14 1.33 13.97 -19.23
N GLY A 15 1.19 13.15 -18.21
CA GLY A 15 -0.09 12.63 -17.71
C GLY A 15 -0.38 12.91 -16.24
N LEU A 16 0.58 13.51 -15.52
CA LEU A 16 0.52 13.75 -14.10
C LEU A 16 0.21 12.44 -13.33
N TYR A 17 -1.00 12.30 -12.86
CA TYR A 17 -1.46 11.15 -12.08
C TYR A 17 -1.92 9.96 -12.95
N THR A 18 -1.98 10.14 -14.27
CA THR A 18 -2.46 9.14 -15.22
C THR A 18 -1.40 8.85 -16.27
N ALA A 19 -1.12 7.57 -16.52
CA ALA A 19 -0.24 7.17 -17.62
C ALA A 19 -0.81 7.64 -18.98
N PRO A 20 0.01 8.18 -19.89
CA PRO A 20 -0.47 8.74 -21.17
C PRO A 20 -0.99 7.66 -22.13
N THR A 21 -0.45 6.45 -22.06
CA THR A 21 -0.86 5.30 -22.90
C THR A 21 -0.83 4.01 -22.12
N ASP A 22 -1.39 2.94 -22.67
CA ASP A 22 -1.34 1.60 -22.08
C ASP A 22 0.08 1.01 -22.09
N GLU A 23 0.85 1.32 -23.15
CA GLU A 23 2.26 0.93 -23.23
C GLU A 23 3.08 1.61 -22.13
N ALA A 24 2.83 2.88 -21.85
CA ALA A 24 3.45 3.59 -20.74
C ALA A 24 3.06 2.95 -19.40
N LEU A 25 1.78 2.67 -19.20
CA LEU A 25 1.27 2.02 -18.00
C LEU A 25 1.95 0.66 -17.73
N LYS A 26 2.18 -0.12 -18.79
CA LYS A 26 2.86 -1.42 -18.74
C LYS A 26 4.37 -1.30 -18.59
N TYR A 27 4.96 -0.21 -19.05
CA TYR A 27 6.41 -0.03 -19.15
C TYR A 27 7.11 -0.18 -17.80
N ASP A 28 6.59 0.45 -16.73
CA ASP A 28 7.18 0.39 -15.40
C ASP A 28 7.21 -1.04 -14.85
N ILE A 29 6.16 -1.83 -15.11
CA ILE A 29 6.09 -3.23 -14.70
C ILE A 29 7.15 -4.06 -15.44
N VAL A 30 7.25 -3.89 -16.75
CA VAL A 30 8.24 -4.59 -17.58
C VAL A 30 9.66 -4.24 -17.15
N LYS A 31 9.96 -2.94 -16.96
CA LYS A 31 11.28 -2.49 -16.53
C LYS A 31 11.64 -2.95 -15.13
N THR A 32 10.69 -2.96 -14.22
CA THR A 32 10.88 -3.52 -12.88
C THR A 32 11.27 -5.00 -12.97
N LYS A 33 10.58 -5.76 -13.80
CA LYS A 33 10.87 -7.18 -14.01
C LYS A 33 12.22 -7.41 -14.71
N ASP A 34 12.55 -6.62 -15.72
CA ASP A 34 13.84 -6.67 -16.43
C ASP A 34 15.03 -6.42 -15.50
N LEU A 35 14.84 -5.61 -14.45
CA LEU A 35 15.83 -5.35 -13.41
C LEU A 35 15.94 -6.49 -12.38
N GLY A 36 15.17 -7.55 -12.50
CA GLY A 36 15.21 -8.72 -11.62
C GLY A 36 14.31 -8.65 -10.39
N PHE A 37 13.45 -7.66 -10.31
CA PHE A 37 12.46 -7.56 -9.23
C PHE A 37 11.25 -8.47 -9.50
N ASN A 38 10.59 -8.89 -8.41
CA ASN A 38 9.41 -9.75 -8.47
C ASN A 38 8.17 -9.15 -7.80
N MET A 39 8.30 -7.94 -7.27
CA MET A 39 7.21 -7.22 -6.59
C MET A 39 7.28 -5.73 -6.88
N ILE A 40 6.13 -5.07 -6.79
CA ILE A 40 5.98 -3.61 -6.80
C ILE A 40 5.07 -3.22 -5.64
N ARG A 41 5.49 -2.26 -4.82
CA ARG A 41 4.59 -1.60 -3.89
C ARG A 41 3.96 -0.39 -4.58
N LYS A 42 2.64 -0.46 -4.85
CA LYS A 42 1.89 0.67 -5.36
C LYS A 42 1.59 1.63 -4.20
N HIS A 43 2.42 2.67 -4.11
CA HIS A 43 2.49 3.55 -2.96
C HIS A 43 1.45 4.67 -3.03
N VAL A 44 0.53 4.67 -2.08
CA VAL A 44 -0.54 5.65 -1.86
C VAL A 44 -1.31 6.03 -3.13
N LYS A 45 -1.49 5.06 -4.01
CA LYS A 45 -2.20 5.23 -5.29
C LYS A 45 -2.96 3.98 -5.67
N VAL A 46 -4.12 4.15 -6.32
CA VAL A 46 -4.85 3.09 -7.02
C VAL A 46 -4.72 3.34 -8.52
N GLU A 47 -4.32 2.32 -9.27
CA GLU A 47 -4.17 2.38 -10.71
C GLU A 47 -5.44 1.93 -11.45
N PRO A 48 -5.55 2.22 -12.76
CA PRO A 48 -6.56 1.60 -13.60
C PRO A 48 -6.44 0.08 -13.61
N ALA A 49 -7.56 -0.63 -13.78
CA ALA A 49 -7.64 -2.09 -13.82
C ALA A 49 -6.59 -2.76 -14.72
N ARG A 50 -6.27 -2.12 -15.85
CA ARG A 50 -5.27 -2.62 -16.81
C ARG A 50 -3.86 -2.77 -16.22
N TRP A 51 -3.47 -1.91 -15.28
CA TRP A 51 -2.18 -2.03 -14.61
C TRP A 51 -2.08 -3.35 -13.83
N TYR A 52 -3.11 -3.70 -13.07
CA TYR A 52 -3.16 -4.96 -12.32
C TYR A 52 -3.25 -6.17 -13.25
N MET A 53 -4.01 -6.07 -14.34
CA MET A 53 -4.02 -7.11 -15.38
C MET A 53 -2.61 -7.34 -15.96
N HIS A 54 -1.83 -6.29 -16.21
CA HIS A 54 -0.45 -6.44 -16.65
C HIS A 54 0.43 -7.07 -15.57
N CYS A 55 0.23 -6.74 -14.29
CA CYS A 55 0.91 -7.41 -13.18
C CYS A 55 0.59 -8.91 -13.14
N ASP A 56 -0.68 -9.29 -13.28
CA ASP A 56 -1.11 -10.70 -13.34
C ASP A 56 -0.43 -11.44 -14.49
N GLN A 57 -0.49 -10.88 -15.70
CA GLN A 57 0.08 -11.50 -16.90
C GLN A 57 1.61 -11.63 -16.84
N LEU A 58 2.28 -10.69 -16.20
CA LEU A 58 3.74 -10.67 -16.08
C LEU A 58 4.26 -11.37 -14.83
N GLY A 59 3.37 -11.81 -13.92
CA GLY A 59 3.74 -12.46 -12.68
C GLY A 59 4.46 -11.52 -11.71
N MET A 60 3.95 -10.29 -11.55
CA MET A 60 4.47 -9.28 -10.62
C MET A 60 3.60 -9.24 -9.36
N ILE A 61 4.18 -9.43 -8.18
CA ILE A 61 3.47 -9.30 -6.91
C ILE A 61 3.24 -7.82 -6.61
N VAL A 62 2.04 -7.49 -6.14
CA VAL A 62 1.66 -6.12 -5.80
C VAL A 62 1.37 -6.00 -4.30
N TRP A 63 2.00 -5.02 -3.67
CA TRP A 63 1.57 -4.47 -2.38
C TRP A 63 0.75 -3.22 -2.67
N GLN A 64 -0.51 -3.22 -2.26
CA GLN A 64 -1.43 -2.14 -2.56
C GLN A 64 -1.68 -1.27 -1.34
N ASP A 65 -1.25 -0.02 -1.44
CA ASP A 65 -1.53 0.98 -0.41
C ASP A 65 -2.93 1.59 -0.57
N MET A 66 -3.51 1.97 0.57
CA MET A 66 -4.62 2.92 0.63
C MET A 66 -4.08 4.36 0.56
N PRO A 67 -4.57 5.23 -0.34
CA PRO A 67 -4.33 6.67 -0.27
C PRO A 67 -5.07 7.28 0.94
N SER A 68 -4.48 7.17 2.13
CA SER A 68 -5.19 7.35 3.39
C SER A 68 -5.62 8.79 3.71
N GLY A 69 -4.85 9.79 3.29
CA GLY A 69 -5.20 11.21 3.51
C GLY A 69 -5.37 11.62 4.97
N ASP A 70 -5.90 12.86 5.20
CA ASP A 70 -6.16 13.45 6.51
C ASP A 70 -4.90 13.77 7.33
N ARG A 71 -5.07 14.15 8.60
CA ARG A 71 -3.98 14.57 9.49
C ARG A 71 -3.28 13.37 10.09
N SER A 72 -1.95 13.44 10.16
CA SER A 72 -1.12 12.39 10.75
C SER A 72 -0.95 12.56 12.25
N PRO A 73 -0.88 11.47 13.04
CA PRO A 73 -0.29 11.50 14.37
C PRO A 73 1.24 11.73 14.29
N GLU A 74 1.89 11.81 15.44
CA GLU A 74 3.35 11.78 15.50
C GLU A 74 3.89 10.48 14.90
N TRP A 75 4.93 10.55 14.08
CA TRP A 75 5.55 9.38 13.47
C TRP A 75 6.66 8.80 14.36
N GLN A 76 6.50 7.54 14.75
CA GLN A 76 7.47 6.77 15.53
C GLN A 76 7.93 5.56 14.70
N MET A 77 9.20 5.58 14.30
CA MET A 77 9.82 4.46 13.58
C MET A 77 10.36 3.40 14.55
N ARG A 78 10.42 2.16 14.09
CA ARG A 78 11.19 1.04 14.68
C ARG A 78 10.81 0.64 16.09
N GLN A 79 9.63 0.99 16.53
CA GLN A 79 9.05 0.59 17.80
C GLN A 79 7.54 0.49 17.69
N TYR A 80 6.93 -0.21 18.62
CA TYR A 80 5.48 -0.12 18.75
C TYR A 80 5.09 1.30 19.16
N PHE A 81 3.97 1.77 18.59
CA PHE A 81 3.49 3.11 18.83
C PHE A 81 3.04 3.28 20.28
N THR A 82 3.58 4.29 20.93
CA THR A 82 3.26 4.64 22.33
C THR A 82 2.52 5.96 22.48
N GLY A 83 2.27 6.65 21.34
CA GLY A 83 1.58 7.92 21.29
C GLY A 83 0.05 7.76 21.25
N VAL A 84 -0.61 8.84 20.90
CA VAL A 84 -2.08 8.88 20.75
C VAL A 84 -2.42 8.96 19.26
N GLU A 85 -3.21 8.01 18.78
CA GLU A 85 -3.74 8.06 17.42
C GLU A 85 -4.63 9.29 17.23
N ARG A 86 -4.59 9.85 16.03
CA ARG A 86 -5.50 10.92 15.65
C ARG A 86 -6.90 10.35 15.42
N LEU A 87 -7.89 11.05 15.95
CA LEU A 87 -9.28 10.81 15.57
C LEU A 87 -9.59 11.61 14.30
N ARG A 88 -10.22 10.97 13.35
CA ARG A 88 -10.82 11.64 12.20
C ARG A 88 -12.19 12.18 12.56
N SER A 89 -12.70 13.15 11.78
CA SER A 89 -14.11 13.47 11.86
C SER A 89 -14.97 12.27 11.44
N PRO A 90 -16.22 12.16 11.87
CA PRO A 90 -17.11 11.08 11.44
C PRO A 90 -17.20 10.93 9.92
N GLU A 91 -17.22 12.05 9.20
CA GLU A 91 -17.29 12.08 7.74
C GLU A 91 -15.99 11.55 7.10
N SER A 92 -14.82 11.98 7.63
CA SER A 92 -13.51 11.52 7.14
C SER A 92 -13.31 10.04 7.41
N GLU A 93 -13.70 9.55 8.58
CA GLU A 93 -13.65 8.11 8.89
C GLU A 93 -14.57 7.30 7.99
N ALA A 94 -15.81 7.75 7.82
CA ALA A 94 -16.80 7.08 6.96
C ALA A 94 -16.32 7.02 5.50
N ASN A 95 -15.74 8.12 5.01
CA ASN A 95 -15.17 8.17 3.66
C ASN A 95 -13.98 7.21 3.50
N TYR A 96 -13.04 7.20 4.46
CA TYR A 96 -11.89 6.26 4.43
C TYR A 96 -12.37 4.81 4.36
N ARG A 97 -13.31 4.42 5.23
CA ARG A 97 -13.82 3.05 5.28
C ARG A 97 -14.53 2.64 3.99
N LYS A 98 -15.31 3.56 3.43
CA LYS A 98 -15.98 3.36 2.14
C LYS A 98 -14.95 3.17 1.03
N GLU A 99 -14.02 4.10 0.87
CA GLU A 99 -13.01 4.04 -0.19
C GLU A 99 -12.10 2.82 -0.05
N TRP A 100 -11.66 2.47 1.17
CA TRP A 100 -10.83 1.30 1.39
C TRP A 100 -11.56 -0.01 1.01
N LYS A 101 -12.83 -0.10 1.38
CA LYS A 101 -13.68 -1.21 0.94
C LYS A 101 -13.79 -1.27 -0.59
N GLU A 102 -14.04 -0.13 -1.24
CA GLU A 102 -14.16 -0.04 -2.70
C GLU A 102 -12.85 -0.42 -3.40
N VAL A 103 -11.69 -0.06 -2.85
CA VAL A 103 -10.37 -0.48 -3.36
C VAL A 103 -10.22 -2.00 -3.28
N ILE A 104 -10.55 -2.60 -2.14
CA ILE A 104 -10.48 -4.06 -1.97
C ILE A 104 -11.44 -4.76 -2.95
N ASP A 105 -12.70 -4.33 -3.03
CA ASP A 105 -13.69 -4.89 -3.96
C ASP A 105 -13.23 -4.79 -5.41
N TYR A 106 -12.68 -3.64 -5.80
CA TYR A 106 -12.20 -3.39 -7.16
C TYR A 106 -11.02 -4.28 -7.54
N LEU A 107 -10.14 -4.57 -6.57
CA LEU A 107 -8.89 -5.31 -6.82
C LEU A 107 -8.95 -6.77 -6.40
N TYR A 108 -10.05 -7.23 -5.80
CA TYR A 108 -10.19 -8.57 -5.25
C TYR A 108 -9.88 -9.69 -6.26
N SER A 109 -10.28 -9.51 -7.52
CA SER A 109 -10.09 -10.52 -8.58
C SER A 109 -8.70 -10.54 -9.22
N TYR A 110 -7.76 -9.68 -8.79
CA TYR A 110 -6.39 -9.67 -9.31
C TYR A 110 -5.45 -10.48 -8.41
N PRO A 111 -5.01 -11.69 -8.84
CA PRO A 111 -4.13 -12.53 -8.04
C PRO A 111 -2.74 -11.95 -7.79
N SER A 112 -2.30 -10.97 -8.58
CA SER A 112 -1.05 -10.24 -8.35
C SER A 112 -1.05 -9.46 -7.03
N VAL A 113 -2.20 -8.95 -6.57
CA VAL A 113 -2.30 -8.27 -5.29
C VAL A 113 -2.13 -9.27 -4.15
N GLY A 114 -0.99 -9.22 -3.48
CA GLY A 114 -0.66 -10.14 -2.39
C GLY A 114 -0.72 -9.54 -1.00
N VAL A 115 -0.66 -8.21 -0.90
CA VAL A 115 -0.61 -7.50 0.39
C VAL A 115 -1.44 -6.24 0.34
N TRP A 116 -2.27 -6.05 1.35
CA TRP A 116 -2.99 -4.80 1.63
C TRP A 116 -2.20 -3.94 2.62
N VAL A 117 -2.09 -2.64 2.34
CA VAL A 117 -1.35 -1.67 3.17
C VAL A 117 -2.26 -0.48 3.52
N PRO A 118 -3.00 -0.54 4.64
CA PRO A 118 -3.93 0.53 5.04
C PRO A 118 -3.26 1.88 5.30
N PHE A 119 -2.04 1.89 5.88
CA PHE A 119 -1.35 3.13 6.25
C PHE A 119 0.14 3.08 5.91
N ASN A 120 0.69 4.27 5.62
CA ASN A 120 2.10 4.51 5.38
C ASN A 120 2.63 5.63 6.29
N GLU A 121 3.71 5.37 7.03
CA GLU A 121 4.50 6.37 7.77
C GLU A 121 3.64 7.35 8.61
N ALA A 122 2.65 6.84 9.30
CA ALA A 122 1.66 7.59 10.09
C ALA A 122 0.71 8.49 9.27
N TRP A 123 0.80 8.52 7.94
CA TRP A 123 -0.03 9.40 7.11
C TRP A 123 -1.51 9.09 7.26
N GLY A 124 -2.23 10.02 7.91
CA GLY A 124 -3.65 9.88 8.19
C GLY A 124 -4.03 8.65 9.02
N GLN A 125 -3.07 8.06 9.73
CA GLN A 125 -3.25 6.83 10.50
C GLN A 125 -4.21 7.06 11.70
N PHE A 126 -5.19 6.17 11.81
CA PHE A 126 -6.19 6.19 12.87
C PHE A 126 -6.76 4.78 13.07
N LYS A 127 -7.16 4.45 14.29
CA LYS A 127 -7.78 3.16 14.64
C LYS A 127 -7.08 1.96 13.97
N THR A 128 -5.77 1.98 13.98
CA THR A 128 -4.92 1.08 13.15
C THR A 128 -5.23 -0.38 13.39
N GLN A 129 -5.40 -0.79 14.65
CA GLN A 129 -5.73 -2.18 14.98
C GLN A 129 -7.09 -2.58 14.39
N GLU A 130 -8.12 -1.76 14.61
CA GLU A 130 -9.47 -2.02 14.12
C GLU A 130 -9.52 -2.10 12.58
N ILE A 131 -8.88 -1.14 11.90
CA ILE A 131 -8.83 -1.13 10.42
C ILE A 131 -8.09 -2.36 9.89
N THR A 132 -6.99 -2.75 10.52
CA THR A 132 -6.22 -3.93 10.12
C THR A 132 -7.01 -5.22 10.30
N GLU A 133 -7.64 -5.39 11.47
CA GLU A 133 -8.48 -6.56 11.77
C GLU A 133 -9.66 -6.65 10.81
N TRP A 134 -10.32 -5.51 10.55
CA TRP A 134 -11.39 -5.45 9.57
C TRP A 134 -10.89 -5.85 8.18
N THR A 135 -9.72 -5.35 7.73
CA THR A 135 -9.15 -5.68 6.43
C THR A 135 -8.89 -7.18 6.30
N LYS A 136 -8.31 -7.81 7.33
CA LYS A 136 -8.06 -9.26 7.37
C LYS A 136 -9.34 -10.09 7.36
N GLN A 137 -10.38 -9.63 8.03
CA GLN A 137 -11.69 -10.31 8.04
C GLN A 137 -12.41 -10.15 6.70
N TYR A 138 -12.27 -8.99 6.08
CA TYR A 138 -12.92 -8.69 4.81
C TYR A 138 -12.28 -9.43 3.64
N ASP A 139 -10.95 -9.48 3.60
CA ASP A 139 -10.20 -10.33 2.64
C ASP A 139 -9.18 -11.22 3.37
N PRO A 140 -9.59 -12.41 3.82
CA PRO A 140 -8.69 -13.34 4.51
C PRO A 140 -7.69 -14.04 3.57
N SER A 141 -7.78 -13.83 2.27
CA SER A 141 -6.93 -14.49 1.28
C SER A 141 -5.57 -13.82 1.09
N ARG A 142 -5.41 -12.59 1.58
CA ARG A 142 -4.21 -11.77 1.40
C ARG A 142 -3.59 -11.38 2.73
N LEU A 143 -2.31 -11.05 2.69
CA LEU A 143 -1.59 -10.52 3.85
C LEU A 143 -1.92 -9.04 4.07
N VAL A 144 -1.80 -8.59 5.31
CA VAL A 144 -1.98 -7.18 5.68
C VAL A 144 -0.72 -6.65 6.36
N ASN A 145 -0.16 -5.58 5.81
CA ASN A 145 0.86 -4.75 6.41
C ASN A 145 0.17 -3.52 7.01
N PRO A 146 -0.06 -3.45 8.32
CA PRO A 146 -0.98 -2.48 8.92
C PRO A 146 -0.54 -1.03 8.81
N ALA A 147 0.79 -0.80 8.94
CA ALA A 147 1.37 0.54 8.96
C ALA A 147 2.82 0.47 8.49
N SER A 148 3.00 0.57 7.17
CA SER A 148 4.31 0.47 6.54
C SER A 148 5.23 1.59 7.03
N GLY A 149 6.38 1.20 7.61
CA GLY A 149 7.40 2.12 8.10
C GLY A 149 7.13 2.83 9.43
N GLY A 150 6.04 2.52 10.13
CA GLY A 150 5.72 3.11 11.45
C GLY A 150 4.26 3.58 11.51
N ASN A 151 3.91 4.04 12.57
CA ASN A 151 3.44 3.69 13.88
C ASN A 151 2.97 2.23 13.99
N HIS A 152 3.82 1.35 14.43
CA HIS A 152 3.56 -0.08 14.45
C HIS A 152 2.63 -0.49 15.60
N TYR A 153 1.80 -1.48 15.34
CA TYR A 153 0.96 -2.17 16.31
C TYR A 153 1.16 -3.69 16.19
N PRO A 154 0.95 -4.46 17.26
CA PRO A 154 1.07 -5.93 17.22
C PRO A 154 -0.17 -6.58 16.57
N VAL A 155 -0.43 -6.23 15.30
CA VAL A 155 -1.57 -6.65 14.51
C VAL A 155 -1.12 -6.83 13.05
N GLY A 156 -1.90 -7.55 12.24
CA GLY A 156 -1.55 -7.83 10.84
C GLY A 156 -0.54 -8.97 10.68
N ASP A 157 0.02 -9.09 9.50
CA ASP A 157 0.90 -10.19 9.12
C ASP A 157 2.34 -9.76 8.90
N ILE A 158 2.56 -8.47 8.64
CA ILE A 158 3.85 -7.90 8.25
C ILE A 158 4.16 -6.71 9.15
N LEU A 159 5.39 -6.68 9.67
CA LEU A 159 5.98 -5.51 10.29
C LEU A 159 7.17 -5.12 9.41
N ASP A 160 7.06 -4.00 8.69
CA ASP A 160 8.14 -3.50 7.88
C ASP A 160 8.79 -2.25 8.50
N LEU A 161 10.08 -2.12 8.31
CA LEU A 161 10.86 -1.00 8.83
C LEU A 161 11.36 -0.15 7.68
N HIS A 162 11.09 1.14 7.74
CA HIS A 162 11.71 2.09 6.82
C HIS A 162 13.05 2.58 7.36
N GLN A 163 13.98 2.84 6.45
CA GLN A 163 15.30 3.34 6.76
C GLN A 163 15.70 4.47 5.82
N TYR A 164 16.13 5.57 6.39
CA TYR A 164 16.62 6.75 5.69
C TYR A 164 17.94 7.23 6.29
N PRO A 165 18.87 7.86 5.49
CA PRO A 165 18.82 7.97 4.02
C PRO A 165 19.38 6.74 3.30
N ALA A 166 20.17 5.93 3.96
CA ALA A 166 20.84 4.76 3.36
C ALA A 166 20.28 3.45 3.90
N PRO A 167 20.20 2.37 3.08
CA PRO A 167 19.76 1.07 3.57
C PRO A 167 20.74 0.51 4.60
N VAL A 168 20.21 -0.12 5.64
CA VAL A 168 21.00 -0.78 6.72
C VAL A 168 20.36 -2.12 7.01
N LEU A 169 21.18 -3.12 7.32
CA LEU A 169 20.72 -4.38 7.91
C LEU A 169 20.77 -4.27 9.45
N TYR A 170 19.75 -4.73 10.14
CA TYR A 170 19.62 -4.76 11.60
C TYR A 170 19.77 -6.17 12.13
#